data_691e64111cda5bbb0df488e90d60cca0
#
_entry.id   691e64111cda5bbb0df488e90d60cca0
#
_cell.length_a   1.000
_cell.length_b   1.000
_cell.length_c   1.000
_cell.angle_alpha   90.00
_cell.angle_beta   90.00
_cell.angle_gamma   90.00
#
_symmetry.space_group_name_H-M   'P 1'
#
loop_
_entity.id
_entity.type
_entity.pdbx_description
1 polymer ?
#
loop_
_entity_poly.entity_id
_entity_poly.type
_entity_poly.pdbx_seq_one_letter_code
_entity_poly.pdbx_strand_id
1 'polypeptide(L)'
;MEDTLQAIDEYFYFTSGFTEKHNDGIEGLADRNIISSGLRDAHLDAAEEASSENQTLVGTVTVTEAAVWEYDEGTYGYFGVCLDLDGWGLVDADTSQPPEDGGELSSRLQLAEIEAKFEGTDPVLQNLRFGDPSNECSNL
;
A
#
# COMPACT_ATOMS: atom_id res chain seq x y z
N MET A 1 -15.72 11.39 -3.12
CA MET A 1 -14.34 11.57 -2.65
C MET A 1 -14.08 10.88 -1.31
N GLU A 2 -15.02 10.95 -0.36
CA GLU A 2 -14.88 10.22 0.91
C GLU A 2 -14.73 8.72 0.72
N ASP A 3 -15.45 8.13 -0.22
CA ASP A 3 -15.35 6.69 -0.51
C ASP A 3 -13.96 6.30 -1.00
N THR A 4 -13.30 7.18 -1.77
CA THR A 4 -11.94 6.93 -2.25
C THR A 4 -10.93 6.98 -1.11
N LEU A 5 -11.06 7.98 -0.21
CA LEU A 5 -10.18 8.10 0.95
C LEU A 5 -10.36 6.91 1.89
N GLN A 6 -11.60 6.45 2.09
CA GLN A 6 -11.88 5.28 2.90
C GLN A 6 -11.27 4.00 2.28
N ALA A 7 -11.38 3.85 0.95
CA ALA A 7 -10.78 2.72 0.25
C ALA A 7 -9.26 2.71 0.40
N ILE A 8 -8.62 3.89 0.31
CA ILE A 8 -7.18 4.03 0.51
C ILE A 8 -6.78 3.66 1.94
N ASP A 9 -7.53 4.11 2.95
CA ASP A 9 -7.27 3.77 4.35
C ASP A 9 -7.38 2.26 4.60
N GLU A 10 -8.44 1.62 4.09
CA GLU A 10 -8.59 0.17 4.21
C GLU A 10 -7.46 -0.59 3.52
N TYR A 11 -7.08 -0.12 2.34
CA TYR A 11 -5.99 -0.73 1.58
C TYR A 11 -4.69 -0.74 2.39
N PHE A 12 -4.28 0.40 2.95
CA PHE A 12 -3.06 0.46 3.74
C PHE A 12 -3.18 -0.27 5.07
N TYR A 13 -4.36 -0.34 5.64
CA TYR A 13 -4.56 -1.15 6.85
C TYR A 13 -4.21 -2.62 6.61
N PHE A 14 -4.66 -3.19 5.48
CA PHE A 14 -4.38 -4.59 5.19
C PHE A 14 -2.99 -4.85 4.60
N THR A 15 -2.35 -3.83 4.03
CA THR A 15 -1.04 -3.99 3.37
C THR A 15 0.14 -3.53 4.22
N SER A 16 -0.09 -3.12 5.47
CA SER A 16 0.98 -2.65 6.35
C SER A 16 2.04 -3.72 6.62
N GLY A 17 1.64 -4.98 6.77
CA GLY A 17 2.57 -6.07 7.00
C GLY A 17 2.02 -7.40 6.51
N PHE A 18 2.90 -8.39 6.36
CA PHE A 18 2.49 -9.75 5.99
C PHE A 18 2.10 -10.54 7.24
N THR A 19 0.99 -10.16 7.85
CA THR A 19 0.41 -10.87 8.98
C THR A 19 -0.51 -11.98 8.48
N GLU A 20 -1.02 -12.81 9.38
CA GLU A 20 -1.99 -13.86 9.02
C GLU A 20 -3.22 -13.29 8.30
N LYS A 21 -3.54 -12.02 8.55
CA LYS A 21 -4.70 -11.36 7.95
C LYS A 21 -4.40 -10.70 6.61
N HIS A 22 -3.14 -10.64 6.20
CA HIS A 22 -2.76 -9.93 4.97
C HIS A 22 -3.45 -10.54 3.74
N ASN A 23 -3.26 -11.83 3.51
CA ASN A 23 -3.79 -12.47 2.30
C ASN A 23 -5.32 -12.46 2.31
N ASP A 24 -5.95 -12.76 3.45
CA ASP A 24 -7.41 -12.71 3.57
C ASP A 24 -7.95 -11.29 3.36
N GLY A 25 -7.26 -10.30 3.91
CA GLY A 25 -7.63 -8.89 3.73
C GLY A 25 -7.53 -8.44 2.28
N ILE A 26 -6.44 -8.80 1.60
CA ILE A 26 -6.22 -8.45 0.19
C ILE A 26 -7.28 -9.13 -0.70
N GLU A 27 -7.56 -10.41 -0.48
CA GLU A 27 -8.60 -11.11 -1.23
C GLU A 27 -9.99 -10.51 -0.96
N GLY A 28 -10.27 -10.16 0.30
CA GLY A 28 -11.52 -9.49 0.66
C GLY A 28 -11.70 -8.13 -0.01
N LEU A 29 -10.64 -7.32 -0.11
CA LEU A 29 -10.67 -6.05 -0.83
C LEU A 29 -10.96 -6.26 -2.32
N ALA A 30 -10.36 -7.28 -2.93
CA ALA A 30 -10.60 -7.61 -4.34
C ALA A 30 -12.03 -8.12 -4.55
N ASP A 31 -12.55 -8.96 -3.65
CA ASP A 31 -13.91 -9.48 -3.73
C ASP A 31 -14.96 -8.36 -3.59
N ARG A 32 -14.64 -7.33 -2.80
CA ARG A 32 -15.49 -6.14 -2.64
C ARG A 32 -15.25 -5.09 -3.72
N ASN A 33 -14.38 -5.40 -4.68
CA ASN A 33 -14.03 -4.52 -5.80
C ASN A 33 -13.42 -3.18 -5.35
N ILE A 34 -12.68 -3.20 -4.24
CA ILE A 34 -11.94 -2.04 -3.74
C ILE A 34 -10.58 -1.93 -4.41
N ILE A 35 -9.96 -3.09 -4.72
CA ILE A 35 -8.71 -3.15 -5.49
C ILE A 35 -8.91 -4.02 -6.74
N SER A 36 -8.11 -3.76 -7.77
CA SER A 36 -8.16 -4.56 -8.99
C SER A 36 -7.54 -5.94 -8.76
N SER A 37 -7.86 -6.88 -9.64
CA SER A 37 -7.25 -8.20 -9.62
C SER A 37 -5.74 -8.14 -9.84
N GLY A 38 -5.27 -7.20 -10.66
CA GLY A 38 -3.84 -6.99 -10.87
C GLY A 38 -3.13 -6.52 -9.62
N LEU A 39 -3.72 -5.59 -8.87
CA LEU A 39 -3.15 -5.12 -7.61
C LEU A 39 -3.18 -6.23 -6.55
N ARG A 40 -4.28 -7.00 -6.48
CA ARG A 40 -4.36 -8.18 -5.62
C ARG A 40 -3.22 -9.14 -5.89
N ASP A 41 -3.04 -9.52 -7.16
CA ASP A 41 -2.03 -10.50 -7.55
C ASP A 41 -0.61 -10.00 -7.21
N ALA A 42 -0.34 -8.71 -7.41
CA ALA A 42 0.96 -8.13 -7.06
C ALA A 42 1.26 -8.27 -5.57
N HIS A 43 0.28 -8.05 -4.71
CA HIS A 43 0.47 -8.21 -3.26
C HIS A 43 0.65 -9.66 -2.84
N LEU A 44 -0.15 -10.57 -3.39
CA LEU A 44 -0.04 -11.99 -3.06
C LEU A 44 1.28 -12.57 -3.55
N ASP A 45 1.74 -12.16 -4.74
CA ASP A 45 3.03 -12.58 -5.28
C ASP A 45 4.19 -12.05 -4.41
N ALA A 46 4.12 -10.80 -3.95
CA ALA A 46 5.14 -10.23 -3.08
C ALA A 46 5.22 -10.97 -1.75
N ALA A 47 4.08 -11.33 -1.16
CA ALA A 47 4.04 -12.10 0.08
C ALA A 47 4.62 -13.50 -0.10
N GLU A 48 4.29 -14.16 -1.22
CA GLU A 48 4.81 -15.48 -1.54
C GLU A 48 6.33 -15.45 -1.76
N GLU A 49 6.83 -14.46 -2.49
CA GLU A 49 8.27 -14.29 -2.72
C GLU A 49 9.01 -14.07 -1.40
N ALA A 50 8.50 -13.20 -0.52
CA ALA A 50 9.08 -12.98 0.79
C ALA A 50 9.10 -14.26 1.61
N SER A 51 8.01 -15.04 1.61
CA SER A 51 7.92 -16.30 2.32
C SER A 51 8.93 -17.32 1.79
N SER A 52 9.15 -17.35 0.47
CA SER A 52 10.12 -18.27 -0.14
C SER A 52 11.57 -17.96 0.29
N GLU A 53 11.85 -16.72 0.65
CA GLU A 53 13.14 -16.27 1.16
C GLU A 53 13.20 -16.24 2.69
N ASN A 54 12.19 -16.79 3.35
CA ASN A 54 12.04 -16.78 4.80
C ASN A 54 12.02 -15.35 5.39
N GLN A 55 11.35 -14.46 4.70
CA GLN A 55 11.20 -13.06 5.10
C GLN A 55 9.74 -12.70 5.32
N THR A 56 9.49 -11.69 6.13
CA THR A 56 8.16 -11.14 6.35
C THR A 56 8.22 -9.63 6.42
N LEU A 57 7.13 -8.97 6.03
CA LEU A 57 7.01 -7.53 6.11
C LEU A 57 6.47 -7.16 7.49
N VAL A 58 7.13 -6.24 8.16
CA VAL A 58 6.75 -5.77 9.50
C VAL A 58 6.61 -4.26 9.52
N GLY A 59 6.11 -3.74 10.63
CA GLY A 59 5.91 -2.32 10.83
C GLY A 59 4.52 -1.89 10.41
N THR A 60 4.30 -0.57 10.43
CA THR A 60 2.99 0.00 10.10
C THR A 60 3.11 1.07 9.03
N VAL A 61 2.04 1.22 8.25
CA VAL A 61 1.88 2.28 7.26
C VAL A 61 0.55 2.95 7.54
N THR A 62 0.59 4.25 7.82
CA THR A 62 -0.60 5.03 8.13
C THR A 62 -0.72 6.20 7.16
N VAL A 63 -1.91 6.43 6.62
CA VAL A 63 -2.16 7.60 5.76
C VAL A 63 -2.36 8.81 6.67
N THR A 64 -1.49 9.81 6.53
CA THR A 64 -1.59 11.06 7.31
C THR A 64 -2.29 12.17 6.52
N GLU A 65 -2.08 12.22 5.22
CA GLU A 65 -2.71 13.18 4.33
C GLU A 65 -2.96 12.54 2.98
N ALA A 66 -3.97 13.02 2.27
CA ALA A 66 -4.25 12.63 0.89
C ALA A 66 -4.73 13.83 0.11
N ALA A 67 -4.33 13.92 -1.16
CA ALA A 67 -4.72 14.99 -2.06
C ALA A 67 -5.10 14.41 -3.42
N VAL A 68 -6.02 15.07 -4.09
CA VAL A 68 -6.39 14.73 -5.46
C VAL A 68 -5.44 15.46 -6.38
N TRP A 69 -4.62 14.71 -7.14
CA TRP A 69 -3.72 15.30 -8.12
C TRP A 69 -4.39 15.46 -9.47
N GLU A 70 -5.15 14.46 -9.89
CA GLU A 70 -5.89 14.49 -11.14
C GLU A 70 -7.16 13.66 -10.97
N TYR A 71 -8.28 14.15 -11.48
CA TYR A 71 -9.56 13.49 -11.32
C TYR A 71 -10.44 13.74 -12.54
N ASP A 72 -10.91 12.64 -13.14
CA ASP A 72 -11.88 12.68 -14.23
C ASP A 72 -13.06 11.82 -13.80
N GLU A 73 -14.14 12.49 -13.39
CA GLU A 73 -15.32 11.85 -12.80
C GLU A 73 -15.86 10.72 -13.69
N GLY A 74 -16.04 9.55 -13.06
CA GLY A 74 -16.58 8.38 -13.73
C GLY A 74 -15.55 7.61 -14.55
N THR A 75 -14.27 8.03 -14.58
CA THR A 75 -13.23 7.42 -15.39
C THR A 75 -12.03 7.02 -14.53
N TYR A 76 -11.24 7.98 -14.04
CA TYR A 76 -10.04 7.67 -13.28
C TYR A 76 -9.70 8.80 -12.31
N GLY A 77 -8.77 8.51 -11.41
CA GLY A 77 -8.20 9.51 -10.52
C GLY A 77 -6.79 9.14 -10.11
N TYR A 78 -5.95 10.15 -9.90
CA TYR A 78 -4.62 10.01 -9.32
C TYR A 78 -4.60 10.78 -8.01
N PHE A 79 -4.12 10.12 -6.97
CA PHE A 79 -4.13 10.66 -5.61
C PHE A 79 -2.71 10.61 -5.06
N GLY A 80 -2.26 11.73 -4.51
CA GLY A 80 -1.04 11.75 -3.72
C GLY A 80 -1.40 11.46 -2.27
N VAL A 81 -0.66 10.56 -1.63
CA VAL A 81 -0.86 10.25 -0.22
C VAL A 81 0.45 10.37 0.52
N CYS A 82 0.38 10.90 1.72
CA CYS A 82 1.52 10.92 2.63
C CYS A 82 1.36 9.75 3.59
N LEU A 83 2.36 8.88 3.60
CA LEU A 83 2.38 7.69 4.45
C LEU A 83 3.37 7.89 5.58
N ASP A 84 2.93 7.60 6.80
CA ASP A 84 3.81 7.51 7.95
C ASP A 84 4.25 6.06 8.08
N LEU A 85 5.52 5.80 7.77
CA LEU A 85 6.13 4.48 7.90
C LEU A 85 6.76 4.38 9.29
N ASP A 86 6.41 3.35 10.04
CA ASP A 86 6.95 3.13 11.38
C ASP A 86 7.52 1.72 11.48
N GLY A 87 8.84 1.62 11.42
CA GLY A 87 9.55 0.34 11.45
C GLY A 87 9.18 -0.58 10.32
N TRP A 88 8.86 -0.03 9.15
CA TRP A 88 8.33 -0.76 8.01
C TRP A 88 9.45 -1.32 7.14
N GLY A 89 9.35 -2.60 6.81
CA GLY A 89 10.29 -3.25 5.92
C GLY A 89 10.29 -4.76 6.09
N LEU A 90 11.13 -5.42 5.30
CA LEU A 90 11.28 -6.87 5.36
C LEU A 90 12.29 -7.26 6.44
N VAL A 91 11.95 -8.30 7.19
CA VAL A 91 12.84 -8.90 8.18
C VAL A 91 12.90 -10.42 7.96
N ASP A 92 13.96 -11.04 8.47
CA ASP A 92 14.07 -12.49 8.54
C ASP A 92 12.97 -13.01 9.48
N ALA A 93 12.22 -14.02 9.03
CA ALA A 93 11.09 -14.54 9.79
C ALA A 93 11.51 -15.21 11.12
N ASP A 94 12.73 -15.76 11.19
CA ASP A 94 13.22 -16.44 12.38
C ASP A 94 13.84 -15.48 13.40
N THR A 95 14.58 -14.48 12.93
CA THR A 95 15.34 -13.57 13.82
C THR A 95 14.64 -12.24 14.06
N SER A 96 13.65 -11.88 13.23
CA SER A 96 12.98 -10.58 13.25
C SER A 96 13.93 -9.40 13.01
N GLN A 97 15.07 -9.66 12.36
CA GLN A 97 16.06 -8.64 12.02
C GLN A 97 16.10 -8.42 10.51
N PRO A 98 16.43 -7.20 10.05
CA PRO A 98 16.60 -6.95 8.63
C PRO A 98 17.67 -7.89 8.03
N PRO A 99 17.49 -8.36 6.78
CA PRO A 99 18.51 -9.17 6.12
C PRO A 99 19.83 -8.40 6.00
N GLU A 100 20.98 -9.12 6.05
CA GLU A 100 22.29 -8.47 5.94
C GLU A 100 22.44 -7.66 4.66
N ASP A 101 21.87 -8.13 3.56
CA ASP A 101 21.89 -7.45 2.26
C ASP A 101 20.68 -6.53 2.05
N GLY A 102 19.77 -6.48 3.02
CA GLY A 102 18.58 -5.66 2.95
C GLY A 102 18.80 -4.29 3.56
N GLY A 103 17.92 -3.34 3.22
CA GLY A 103 17.95 -2.02 3.83
C GLY A 103 17.44 -2.05 5.27
N GLU A 104 17.69 -0.95 5.97
CA GLU A 104 17.14 -0.76 7.31
C GLU A 104 15.62 -0.60 7.24
N LEU A 105 14.94 -0.89 8.36
CA LEU A 105 13.51 -0.61 8.48
C LEU A 105 13.29 0.90 8.37
N SER A 106 12.22 1.27 7.70
CA SER A 106 11.91 2.67 7.44
C SER A 106 11.03 3.25 8.53
N SER A 107 11.43 4.41 9.06
CA SER A 107 10.61 5.22 9.96
C SER A 107 10.66 6.65 9.45
N ARG A 108 9.71 7.02 8.58
CA ARG A 108 9.70 8.31 7.90
C ARG A 108 8.36 8.58 7.27
N LEU A 109 8.17 9.82 6.83
CA LEU A 109 7.07 10.17 5.95
C LEU A 109 7.47 9.85 4.51
N GLN A 110 6.57 9.23 3.77
CA GLN A 110 6.81 8.81 2.39
C GLN A 110 5.65 9.24 1.52
N LEU A 111 5.96 9.92 0.41
CA LEU A 111 4.97 10.24 -0.60
C LEU A 111 4.71 9.01 -1.48
N ALA A 112 3.44 8.74 -1.74
CA ALA A 112 3.03 7.68 -2.68
C ALA A 112 1.93 8.19 -3.59
N GLU A 113 1.82 7.60 -4.76
CA GLU A 113 0.78 7.88 -5.75
C GLU A 113 -0.12 6.66 -5.89
N ILE A 114 -1.42 6.89 -5.87
CA ILE A 114 -2.42 5.85 -6.08
C ILE A 114 -3.23 6.19 -7.30
N GLU A 115 -3.35 5.23 -8.22
CA GLU A 115 -4.24 5.32 -9.36
C GLU A 115 -5.51 4.52 -9.07
N ALA A 116 -6.66 5.13 -9.32
CA ALA A 116 -7.95 4.47 -9.20
C ALA A 116 -8.74 4.62 -10.49
N LYS A 117 -9.52 3.60 -10.82
CA LYS A 117 -10.56 3.67 -11.84
C LYS A 117 -11.91 3.69 -11.16
N PHE A 118 -12.87 4.36 -11.76
CA PHE A 118 -14.21 4.46 -11.20
C PHE A 118 -15.19 3.61 -12.00
N GLU A 119 -15.92 2.74 -11.31
CA GLU A 119 -17.08 2.04 -11.85
C GLU A 119 -18.32 2.79 -11.34
N GLY A 120 -18.82 3.73 -12.15
CA GLY A 120 -19.81 4.68 -11.68
C GLY A 120 -19.18 5.66 -10.69
N THR A 121 -19.60 5.61 -9.43
CA THR A 121 -19.03 6.42 -8.35
C THR A 121 -18.07 5.62 -7.44
N ASP A 122 -17.94 4.30 -7.68
CA ASP A 122 -17.15 3.43 -6.81
C ASP A 122 -15.69 3.36 -7.28
N PRO A 123 -14.73 3.74 -6.42
CA PRO A 123 -13.33 3.66 -6.76
C PRO A 123 -12.82 2.21 -6.70
N VAL A 124 -11.98 1.84 -7.68
CA VAL A 124 -11.24 0.57 -7.67
C VAL A 124 -9.78 0.92 -7.81
N LEU A 125 -9.01 0.68 -6.74
CA LEU A 125 -7.59 1.00 -6.72
C LEU A 125 -6.82 0.07 -7.67
N GLN A 126 -6.02 0.63 -8.56
CA GLN A 126 -5.34 -0.09 -9.63
C GLN A 126 -3.86 -0.26 -9.39
N ASN A 127 -3.19 0.80 -8.96
CA ASN A 127 -1.74 0.84 -8.80
C ASN A 127 -1.34 1.68 -7.61
N LEU A 128 -0.24 1.27 -6.99
CA LEU A 128 0.45 2.04 -5.96
C LEU A 128 1.89 2.25 -6.41
N ARG A 129 2.37 3.48 -6.33
CA ARG A 129 3.75 3.81 -6.66
C ARG A 129 4.33 4.68 -5.55
N PHE A 130 5.43 4.23 -4.97
CA PHE A 130 6.16 5.04 -4.00
C PHE A 130 6.98 6.10 -4.75
N GLY A 131 6.96 7.32 -4.23
CA GLY A 131 7.80 8.40 -4.75
C GLY A 131 9.25 8.25 -4.29
N ASP A 132 10.07 9.24 -4.65
CA ASP A 132 11.47 9.29 -4.23
C ASP A 132 11.53 9.30 -2.69
N PRO A 133 12.37 8.43 -2.06
CA PRO A 133 12.51 8.41 -0.61
C PRO A 133 12.93 9.75 0.02
N SER A 134 13.56 10.63 -0.75
CA SER A 134 13.91 11.97 -0.29
C SER A 134 12.74 12.95 -0.28
N ASN A 135 11.60 12.58 -0.86
CA ASN A 135 10.43 13.44 -0.96
C ASN A 135 9.51 13.21 0.25
N GLU A 136 9.63 14.04 1.27
CA GLU A 136 8.92 13.95 2.53
C GLU A 136 7.51 14.56 2.47
N CYS A 137 6.72 14.23 1.47
CA CYS A 137 5.35 14.73 1.33
C CYS A 137 5.23 16.25 1.16
N SER A 138 6.32 16.94 0.85
CA SER A 138 6.32 18.39 0.75
C SER A 138 5.55 18.93 -0.45
N ASN A 139 5.25 18.08 -1.42
CA ASN A 139 4.54 18.44 -2.65
C ASN A 139 3.11 17.91 -2.69
N LEU A 140 2.59 17.50 -1.58
CA LEU A 140 1.23 16.96 -1.52
C LEU A 140 0.16 18.05 -1.65
#